data_d2eb669916a9dd2b820cc0d66e8fc868
#
_entry.id   d2eb669916a9dd2b820cc0d66e8fc868
#
_cell.length_a   1.000
_cell.length_b   1.000
_cell.length_c   1.000
_cell.angle_alpha   90.00
_cell.angle_beta   90.00
_cell.angle_gamma   90.00
#
_symmetry.space_group_name_H-M   'P 1'
#
loop_
_entity.id
_entity.type
_entity.pdbx_description
1 polymer ?
#
loop_
_entity_poly.entity_id
_entity_poly.type
_entity_poly.pdbx_seq_one_letter_code
_entity_poly.pdbx_strand_id
1 'polypeptide(L)'
;MKKTLALIALLPTIFVPTTLFAQDFSSQIDMRQNAFEQIESLSKQADKTLNGSNTDWQALAQIGNELSRHSEHLLQAFPQGSQADSKAKKEVWSKPENFNRLMVQMDEGFVQLYQAAQDQQVSAAEAGLKQAQSTCRSCHRAYCSRW
;
A
#
# COMPACT_ATOMS: atom_id res chain seq x y z
N MET A 1 -32.89 41.84 59.90
CA MET A 1 -33.27 40.93 58.80
C MET A 1 -32.52 41.29 57.56
N LYS A 2 -31.43 40.63 57.28
CA LYS A 2 -30.55 40.91 56.11
C LYS A 2 -30.92 39.95 54.98
N LYS A 3 -31.46 40.50 53.87
CA LYS A 3 -31.77 39.71 52.65
C LYS A 3 -30.51 39.70 51.75
N THR A 4 -29.88 38.54 51.62
CA THR A 4 -28.80 38.28 50.66
C THR A 4 -29.41 37.94 49.31
N LEU A 5 -29.23 38.80 48.30
CA LEU A 5 -29.53 38.49 46.90
C LEU A 5 -28.37 37.67 46.33
N ALA A 6 -28.68 36.44 45.89
CA ALA A 6 -27.75 35.63 45.14
C ALA A 6 -27.82 36.00 43.65
N LEU A 7 -26.74 36.54 43.11
CA LEU A 7 -26.58 36.83 41.70
C LEU A 7 -26.20 35.51 40.99
N ILE A 8 -27.12 34.96 40.20
CA ILE A 8 -26.82 33.80 39.32
C ILE A 8 -26.23 34.35 38.02
N ALA A 9 -24.91 34.16 37.85
CA ALA A 9 -24.22 34.50 36.59
C ALA A 9 -24.51 33.40 35.57
N LEU A 10 -25.33 33.73 34.57
CA LEU A 10 -25.47 32.88 33.33
C LEU A 10 -24.23 33.02 32.47
N LEU A 11 -23.39 31.98 32.44
CA LEU A 11 -22.29 31.87 31.47
C LEU A 11 -22.84 31.45 30.09
N PRO A 12 -22.58 32.20 29.02
CA PRO A 12 -23.00 31.79 27.68
C PRO A 12 -22.15 30.59 27.23
N THR A 13 -22.81 29.47 26.96
CA THR A 13 -22.20 28.28 26.35
C THR A 13 -21.91 28.60 24.89
N ILE A 14 -20.64 28.83 24.56
CA ILE A 14 -20.20 29.01 23.16
C ILE A 14 -20.22 27.63 22.49
N PHE A 15 -21.22 27.39 21.66
CA PHE A 15 -21.30 26.21 20.80
C PHE A 15 -20.37 26.45 19.61
N VAL A 16 -19.14 25.89 19.68
CA VAL A 16 -18.22 25.89 18.54
C VAL A 16 -18.65 24.75 17.59
N PRO A 17 -19.13 25.04 16.37
CA PRO A 17 -19.42 23.98 15.42
C PRO A 17 -18.10 23.33 15.01
N THR A 18 -17.89 22.06 15.36
CA THR A 18 -16.84 21.24 14.82
C THR A 18 -17.20 20.91 13.36
N THR A 19 -16.66 21.68 12.43
CA THR A 19 -16.69 21.30 11.00
C THR A 19 -15.83 20.06 10.85
N LEU A 20 -16.47 18.90 10.68
CA LEU A 20 -15.83 17.68 10.20
C LEU A 20 -15.39 17.94 8.75
N PHE A 21 -14.14 18.32 8.56
CA PHE A 21 -13.54 18.28 7.23
C PHE A 21 -13.45 16.81 6.81
N ALA A 22 -14.16 16.42 5.75
CA ALA A 22 -13.94 15.13 5.11
C ALA A 22 -12.47 15.09 4.67
N GLN A 23 -11.71 14.10 5.16
CA GLN A 23 -10.31 13.95 4.78
C GLN A 23 -10.26 13.53 3.32
N ASP A 24 -9.56 14.31 2.49
CA ASP A 24 -9.32 13.99 1.08
C ASP A 24 -8.18 12.97 0.97
N PHE A 25 -8.45 11.82 0.38
CA PHE A 25 -7.49 10.74 0.16
C PHE A 25 -7.10 10.58 -1.32
N SER A 26 -7.47 11.52 -2.20
CA SER A 26 -7.22 11.42 -3.64
C SER A 26 -5.74 11.16 -3.94
N SER A 27 -4.83 11.91 -3.32
CA SER A 27 -3.40 11.75 -3.52
C SER A 27 -2.87 10.37 -3.10
N GLN A 28 -3.38 9.79 -2.01
CA GLN A 28 -3.02 8.45 -1.57
C GLN A 28 -3.58 7.38 -2.51
N ILE A 29 -4.78 7.60 -3.05
CA ILE A 29 -5.40 6.70 -4.04
C ILE A 29 -4.59 6.70 -5.33
N ASP A 30 -4.24 7.87 -5.85
CA ASP A 30 -3.41 8.02 -7.06
C ASP A 30 -2.03 7.41 -6.88
N MET A 31 -1.38 7.67 -5.74
CA MET A 31 -0.07 7.11 -5.41
C MET A 31 -0.10 5.57 -5.42
N ARG A 32 -1.07 4.94 -4.75
CA ARG A 32 -1.15 3.47 -4.71
C ARG A 32 -1.52 2.85 -6.06
N GLN A 33 -2.35 3.52 -6.87
CA GLN A 33 -2.66 3.07 -8.23
C GLN A 33 -1.40 3.10 -9.10
N ASN A 34 -0.68 4.22 -9.09
CA ASN A 34 0.59 4.34 -9.80
C ASN A 34 1.61 3.29 -9.34
N ALA A 35 1.77 3.08 -8.03
CA ALA A 35 2.69 2.09 -7.50
C ALA A 35 2.36 0.67 -8.00
N PHE A 36 1.09 0.27 -8.06
CA PHE A 36 0.69 -1.03 -8.62
C PHE A 36 0.94 -1.13 -10.12
N GLU A 37 0.72 -0.07 -10.91
CA GLU A 37 1.04 -0.03 -12.34
C GLU A 37 2.55 -0.18 -12.58
N GLN A 38 3.38 0.51 -11.78
CA GLN A 38 4.83 0.36 -11.84
C GLN A 38 5.27 -1.06 -11.46
N ILE A 39 4.71 -1.65 -10.40
CA ILE A 39 4.98 -3.03 -9.99
C ILE A 39 4.66 -4.01 -11.12
N GLU A 40 3.51 -3.86 -11.79
CA GLU A 40 3.14 -4.72 -12.90
C GLU A 40 4.14 -4.61 -14.06
N SER A 41 4.49 -3.40 -14.45
CA SER A 41 5.43 -3.13 -15.54
C SER A 41 6.83 -3.67 -15.24
N LEU A 42 7.35 -3.35 -14.05
CA LEU A 42 8.68 -3.75 -13.61
C LEU A 42 8.79 -5.27 -13.40
N SER A 43 7.72 -5.93 -12.90
CA SER A 43 7.70 -7.38 -12.76
C SER A 43 7.81 -8.10 -14.13
N LYS A 44 7.14 -7.57 -15.17
CA LYS A 44 7.28 -8.10 -16.54
C LYS A 44 8.70 -7.89 -17.09
N GLN A 45 9.35 -6.78 -16.75
CA GLN A 45 10.74 -6.52 -17.14
C GLN A 45 11.70 -7.46 -16.40
N ALA A 46 11.49 -7.69 -15.10
CA ALA A 46 12.27 -8.66 -14.31
C ALA A 46 12.16 -10.08 -14.89
N ASP A 47 10.94 -10.55 -15.21
CA ASP A 47 10.72 -11.85 -15.86
C ASP A 47 11.52 -11.95 -17.18
N LYS A 48 11.44 -10.92 -18.01
CA LYS A 48 12.16 -10.90 -19.30
C LYS A 48 13.67 -10.94 -19.12
N THR A 49 14.20 -10.23 -18.13
CA THR A 49 15.64 -10.17 -17.84
C THR A 49 16.13 -11.51 -17.30
N LEU A 50 15.35 -12.21 -16.45
CA LEU A 50 15.69 -13.52 -15.91
C LEU A 50 15.60 -14.64 -16.96
N ASN A 51 14.63 -14.58 -17.89
CA ASN A 51 14.43 -15.60 -18.94
C ASN A 51 15.35 -15.42 -20.16
N GLY A 52 16.22 -14.43 -20.14
CA GLY A 52 17.21 -14.21 -21.19
C GLY A 52 18.36 -15.24 -21.14
N SER A 53 19.04 -15.42 -22.26
CA SER A 53 20.22 -16.31 -22.34
C SER A 53 21.41 -15.81 -21.53
N ASN A 54 21.42 -14.54 -21.16
CA ASN A 54 22.43 -13.89 -20.35
C ASN A 54 21.75 -12.82 -19.49
N THR A 55 21.71 -13.02 -18.17
CA THR A 55 21.05 -12.13 -17.23
C THR A 55 21.85 -10.82 -17.07
N ASP A 56 21.22 -9.69 -17.39
CA ASP A 56 21.77 -8.38 -17.05
C ASP A 56 21.52 -8.10 -15.55
N TRP A 57 22.51 -8.46 -14.73
CA TRP A 57 22.42 -8.33 -13.28
C TRP A 57 22.31 -6.89 -12.79
N GLN A 58 22.92 -5.95 -13.50
CA GLN A 58 22.82 -4.53 -13.15
C GLN A 58 21.40 -4.03 -13.38
N ALA A 59 20.83 -4.34 -14.55
CA ALA A 59 19.45 -3.98 -14.83
C ALA A 59 18.47 -4.67 -13.87
N LEU A 60 18.68 -5.97 -13.57
CA LEU A 60 17.83 -6.71 -12.64
C LEU A 60 17.89 -6.14 -11.22
N ALA A 61 19.06 -5.74 -10.74
CA ALA A 61 19.20 -5.11 -9.43
C ALA A 61 18.49 -3.74 -9.37
N GLN A 62 18.56 -2.94 -10.43
CA GLN A 62 17.81 -1.69 -10.52
C GLN A 62 16.30 -1.93 -10.50
N ILE A 63 15.79 -2.87 -11.28
CA ILE A 63 14.39 -3.27 -11.30
C ILE A 63 13.94 -3.76 -9.92
N GLY A 64 14.73 -4.64 -9.28
CA GLY A 64 14.44 -5.17 -7.95
C GLY A 64 14.36 -4.09 -6.87
N ASN A 65 15.26 -3.11 -6.92
CA ASN A 65 15.24 -1.95 -6.02
C ASN A 65 13.97 -1.10 -6.20
N GLU A 66 13.58 -0.82 -7.43
CA GLU A 66 12.36 -0.06 -7.71
C GLU A 66 11.10 -0.83 -7.26
N LEU A 67 11.03 -2.14 -7.52
CA LEU A 67 9.95 -2.99 -7.07
C LEU A 67 9.83 -3.00 -5.53
N SER A 68 10.94 -3.17 -4.82
CA SER A 68 10.98 -3.12 -3.35
C SER A 68 10.53 -1.77 -2.82
N ARG A 69 10.96 -0.67 -3.44
CA ARG A 69 10.55 0.68 -3.03
C ARG A 69 9.06 0.95 -3.24
N HIS A 70 8.50 0.49 -4.36
CA HIS A 70 7.06 0.63 -4.61
C HIS A 70 6.22 -0.23 -3.65
N SER A 71 6.65 -1.45 -3.35
CA SER A 71 5.94 -2.34 -2.42
C SER A 71 6.00 -1.83 -0.98
N GLU A 72 7.13 -1.31 -0.53
CA GLU A 72 7.27 -0.67 0.78
C GLU A 72 6.30 0.51 0.94
N HIS A 73 6.21 1.39 -0.05
CA HIS A 73 5.26 2.50 -0.03
C HIS A 73 3.81 2.01 0.07
N LEU A 74 3.47 0.90 -0.59
CA LEU A 74 2.12 0.34 -0.54
C LEU A 74 1.73 -0.20 0.84
N LEU A 75 2.67 -0.60 1.70
CA LEU A 75 2.37 -1.05 3.07
C LEU A 75 1.67 0.03 3.90
N GLN A 76 1.86 1.31 3.57
CA GLN A 76 1.28 2.47 4.26
C GLN A 76 0.22 3.22 3.43
N ALA A 77 -0.11 2.73 2.23
CA ALA A 77 -0.94 3.46 1.27
C ALA A 77 -2.45 3.27 1.46
N PHE A 78 -2.89 2.57 2.53
CA PHE A 78 -4.29 2.25 2.79
C PHE A 78 -4.77 2.78 4.15
N PRO A 79 -4.71 4.11 4.39
CA PRO A 79 -5.23 4.66 5.64
C PRO A 79 -6.73 4.43 5.77
N GLN A 80 -7.21 4.35 7.01
CA GLN A 80 -8.64 4.17 7.29
C GLN A 80 -9.46 5.31 6.65
N GLY A 81 -10.53 4.97 5.95
CA GLY A 81 -11.38 5.94 5.26
C GLY A 81 -11.02 6.18 3.78
N SER A 82 -9.86 5.70 3.29
CA SER A 82 -9.43 5.88 1.89
C SER A 82 -10.07 4.91 0.89
N GLN A 83 -11.29 4.40 1.19
CA GLN A 83 -12.02 3.52 0.30
C GLN A 83 -12.75 4.28 -0.82
N ALA A 84 -13.32 5.44 -0.49
CA ALA A 84 -14.11 6.24 -1.43
C ALA A 84 -13.30 6.53 -2.71
N ASP A 85 -13.97 6.50 -3.85
CA ASP A 85 -13.39 6.76 -5.18
C ASP A 85 -12.24 5.82 -5.59
N SER A 86 -12.11 4.68 -4.92
CA SER A 86 -11.09 3.67 -5.24
C SER A 86 -11.72 2.33 -5.61
N LYS A 87 -10.91 1.46 -6.24
CA LYS A 87 -11.30 0.07 -6.54
C LYS A 87 -11.08 -0.89 -5.38
N ALA A 88 -10.55 -0.42 -4.25
CA ALA A 88 -10.34 -1.24 -3.07
C ALA A 88 -11.67 -1.57 -2.39
N LYS A 89 -11.90 -2.86 -2.10
CA LYS A 89 -13.07 -3.30 -1.35
C LYS A 89 -12.94 -2.97 0.12
N LYS A 90 -14.08 -2.83 0.83
CA LYS A 90 -14.13 -2.55 2.28
C LYS A 90 -13.36 -3.57 3.12
N GLU A 91 -13.17 -4.79 2.61
CA GLU A 91 -12.46 -5.88 3.28
C GLU A 91 -10.99 -5.56 3.55
N VAL A 92 -10.39 -4.62 2.80
CA VAL A 92 -9.04 -4.09 3.07
C VAL A 92 -8.95 -3.53 4.50
N TRP A 93 -9.99 -2.83 4.95
CA TRP A 93 -10.03 -2.17 6.27
C TRP A 93 -10.82 -2.95 7.33
N SER A 94 -11.84 -3.71 6.92
CA SER A 94 -12.67 -4.47 7.88
C SER A 94 -12.09 -5.83 8.26
N LYS A 95 -11.20 -6.40 7.43
CA LYS A 95 -10.51 -7.68 7.66
C LYS A 95 -9.06 -7.57 7.17
N PRO A 96 -8.22 -6.75 7.81
CA PRO A 96 -6.92 -6.36 7.28
C PRO A 96 -5.85 -7.46 7.36
N GLU A 97 -6.01 -8.48 8.19
CA GLU A 97 -4.95 -9.44 8.51
C GLU A 97 -4.44 -10.15 7.25
N ASN A 98 -5.36 -10.68 6.44
CA ASN A 98 -4.95 -11.39 5.22
C ASN A 98 -4.50 -10.44 4.12
N PHE A 99 -5.07 -9.23 4.04
CA PHE A 99 -4.60 -8.19 3.14
C PHE A 99 -3.16 -7.81 3.46
N ASN A 100 -2.87 -7.47 4.72
CA ASN A 100 -1.54 -7.10 5.16
C ASN A 100 -0.53 -8.23 4.95
N ARG A 101 -0.92 -9.50 5.20
CA ARG A 101 -0.07 -10.66 4.94
C ARG A 101 0.32 -10.79 3.46
N LEU A 102 -0.63 -10.56 2.55
CA LEU A 102 -0.34 -10.58 1.10
C LEU A 102 0.58 -9.42 0.68
N MET A 103 0.39 -8.24 1.26
CA MET A 103 1.24 -7.08 0.99
C MET A 103 2.67 -7.31 1.48
N VAL A 104 2.85 -7.82 2.70
CA VAL A 104 4.17 -8.18 3.25
C VAL A 104 4.83 -9.29 2.43
N GLN A 105 4.08 -10.33 2.03
CA GLN A 105 4.61 -11.41 1.19
C GLN A 105 5.10 -10.91 -0.18
N MET A 106 4.39 -9.94 -0.77
CA MET A 106 4.81 -9.29 -2.01
C MET A 106 6.10 -8.52 -1.82
N ASP A 107 6.18 -7.70 -0.77
CA ASP A 107 7.34 -6.90 -0.44
C ASP A 107 8.59 -7.76 -0.17
N GLU A 108 8.48 -8.77 0.68
CA GLU A 108 9.56 -9.75 0.94
C GLU A 108 10.07 -10.42 -0.33
N GLY A 109 9.17 -10.75 -1.27
CA GLY A 109 9.57 -11.34 -2.55
C GLY A 109 10.38 -10.38 -3.41
N PHE A 110 10.04 -9.10 -3.44
CA PHE A 110 10.80 -8.09 -4.18
C PHE A 110 12.14 -7.75 -3.50
N VAL A 111 12.18 -7.71 -2.17
CA VAL A 111 13.45 -7.58 -1.42
C VAL A 111 14.37 -8.75 -1.72
N GLN A 112 13.84 -9.97 -1.74
CA GLN A 112 14.63 -11.16 -2.11
C GLN A 112 15.15 -11.10 -3.54
N LEU A 113 14.31 -10.67 -4.51
CA LEU A 113 14.72 -10.46 -5.90
C LEU A 113 15.90 -9.48 -5.98
N TYR A 114 15.79 -8.35 -5.29
CA TYR A 114 16.84 -7.33 -5.27
C TYR A 114 18.17 -7.86 -4.71
N GLN A 115 18.12 -8.51 -3.55
CA GLN A 115 19.31 -9.10 -2.91
C GLN A 115 19.95 -10.18 -3.80
N ALA A 116 19.13 -11.08 -4.35
CA ALA A 116 19.60 -12.14 -5.23
C ALA A 116 20.20 -11.59 -6.54
N ALA A 117 19.67 -10.46 -7.05
CA ALA A 117 20.26 -9.79 -8.22
C ALA A 117 21.64 -9.21 -7.92
N GLN A 118 21.85 -8.63 -6.74
CA GLN A 118 23.17 -8.16 -6.31
C GLN A 118 24.17 -9.31 -6.15
N ASP A 119 23.71 -10.46 -5.66
CA ASP A 119 24.53 -11.66 -5.47
C ASP A 119 24.64 -12.54 -6.73
N GLN A 120 23.99 -12.12 -7.84
CA GLN A 120 23.95 -12.81 -9.14
C GLN A 120 23.42 -14.25 -9.05
N GLN A 121 22.41 -14.48 -8.18
CA GLN A 121 21.85 -15.80 -7.92
C GLN A 121 20.50 -15.97 -8.65
N VAL A 122 20.51 -16.58 -9.85
CA VAL A 122 19.33 -16.76 -10.72
C VAL A 122 18.17 -17.41 -9.96
N SER A 123 18.38 -18.58 -9.34
CA SER A 123 17.30 -19.34 -8.69
C SER A 123 16.68 -18.59 -7.51
N ALA A 124 17.47 -17.82 -6.76
CA ALA A 124 16.95 -17.01 -5.67
C ALA A 124 16.17 -15.79 -6.20
N ALA A 125 16.63 -15.17 -7.28
CA ALA A 125 15.93 -14.08 -7.94
C ALA A 125 14.57 -14.52 -8.51
N GLU A 126 14.53 -15.67 -9.21
CA GLU A 126 13.30 -16.28 -9.71
C GLU A 126 12.33 -16.61 -8.57
N ALA A 127 12.83 -17.18 -7.47
CA ALA A 127 12.00 -17.51 -6.30
C ALA A 127 11.38 -16.26 -5.67
N GLY A 128 12.15 -15.18 -5.50
CA GLY A 128 11.66 -13.91 -4.96
C GLY A 128 10.59 -13.30 -5.86
N LEU A 129 10.84 -13.21 -7.16
CA LEU A 129 9.87 -12.67 -8.12
C LEU A 129 8.59 -13.49 -8.13
N LYS A 130 8.69 -14.82 -8.16
CA LYS A 130 7.54 -15.75 -8.11
C LYS A 130 6.74 -15.62 -6.82
N GLN A 131 7.41 -15.45 -5.67
CA GLN A 131 6.76 -15.23 -4.39
C GLN A 131 5.90 -13.96 -4.45
N ALA A 132 6.47 -12.83 -4.89
CA ALA A 132 5.75 -11.58 -5.02
C ALA A 132 4.56 -11.70 -5.99
N GLN A 133 4.77 -12.20 -7.19
CA GLN A 133 3.72 -12.36 -8.22
C GLN A 133 2.58 -13.30 -7.78
N SER A 134 2.84 -14.29 -6.93
CA SER A 134 1.83 -15.22 -6.43
C SER A 134 0.72 -14.51 -5.64
N THR A 135 1.02 -13.34 -5.07
CA THR A 135 0.05 -12.55 -4.30
C THR A 135 -0.95 -11.81 -5.17
N CYS A 136 -0.58 -11.43 -6.41
CA CYS A 136 -1.37 -10.56 -7.28
C CYS A 136 -2.79 -11.07 -7.52
N ARG A 137 -2.92 -12.33 -7.94
CA ARG A 137 -4.24 -12.94 -8.23
C ARG A 137 -5.11 -13.07 -6.98
N SER A 138 -4.50 -13.44 -5.86
CA SER A 138 -5.20 -13.61 -4.58
C SER A 138 -5.71 -12.27 -4.06
N CYS A 139 -4.86 -11.23 -4.11
CA CYS A 139 -5.19 -9.88 -3.71
C CYS A 139 -6.32 -9.31 -4.59
N HIS A 140 -6.19 -9.35 -5.91
CA HIS A 140 -7.19 -8.82 -6.83
C HIS A 140 -8.56 -9.49 -6.65
N ARG A 141 -8.60 -10.81 -6.50
CA ARG A 141 -9.85 -11.55 -6.27
C ARG A 141 -10.54 -11.14 -4.98
N ALA A 142 -9.78 -10.99 -3.90
CA ALA A 142 -10.33 -10.76 -2.57
C ALA A 142 -10.62 -9.28 -2.29
N TYR A 143 -9.75 -8.36 -2.76
CA TYR A 143 -9.69 -6.99 -2.30
C TYR A 143 -9.92 -5.93 -3.38
N CYS A 144 -10.01 -6.29 -4.67
CA CYS A 144 -10.37 -5.36 -5.74
C CYS A 144 -11.81 -5.58 -6.22
N SER A 145 -12.55 -4.48 -6.38
CA SER A 145 -13.85 -4.54 -7.05
C SER A 145 -13.66 -4.80 -8.54
N ARG A 146 -14.53 -5.61 -9.12
CA ARG A 146 -14.62 -5.71 -10.58
C ARG A 146 -15.24 -4.42 -11.12
N TRP A 147 -14.87 -4.08 -12.35
CA TRP A 147 -15.44 -2.95 -13.10
C TRP A 147 -16.94 -3.06 -13.20
#